data_d8097f4cf1af7377792beb0c9fe42cf9
#
_entry.id   d8097f4cf1af7377792beb0c9fe42cf9
#
_cell.length_a   1.000
_cell.length_b   1.000
_cell.length_c   1.000
_cell.angle_alpha   90.00
_cell.angle_beta   90.00
_cell.angle_gamma   90.00
#
_symmetry.space_group_name_H-M   'P 1'
#
loop_
_entity.id
_entity.type
_entity.pdbx_description
1 polymer ?
#
loop_
_entity_poly.entity_id
_entity_poly.type
_entity_poly.pdbx_seq_one_letter_code
_entity_poly.pdbx_strand_id
1 'polypeptide(L)'
;DLLFERFVSEERREPPDIDVDFEHERREIVMQWVFETYGRDHAALCSTVIRYRTKGALRDVGKALGLPEDLIGTLSSQVWAWSEEGVEQKHVEELNLNLADRRLRLTLDLARQLMGAPRHLSQHPGGFVLTHDRLDDLVPIEPAAMKDRQVIEWDKDDIDALKFMKVDALALGMLTCMKKGLDLLAEHKGVNLALAAIPAE
;
A
#
# COMPACT_ATOMS: atom_id res chain seq x y z
N ASP A 1 16.09 -8.03 28.38
CA ASP A 1 15.78 -8.89 27.25
C ASP A 1 14.96 -8.07 26.26
N LEU A 2 15.50 -7.84 25.09
CA LEU A 2 14.78 -7.11 24.05
C LEU A 2 13.64 -7.98 23.52
N LEU A 3 12.46 -7.39 23.34
CA LEU A 3 11.27 -8.08 22.84
C LEU A 3 11.51 -8.78 21.50
N PHE A 4 12.52 -8.33 20.75
CA PHE A 4 12.92 -8.82 19.44
C PHE A 4 13.89 -10.02 19.45
N GLU A 5 14.48 -10.35 20.61
CA GLU A 5 15.51 -11.39 20.72
C GLU A 5 15.01 -12.77 20.26
N ARG A 6 13.71 -13.05 20.43
CA ARG A 6 13.10 -14.29 19.97
C ARG A 6 12.76 -14.33 18.46
N PHE A 7 12.84 -13.21 17.77
CA PHE A 7 12.60 -13.13 16.32
C PHE A 7 13.91 -13.17 15.51
N VAL A 8 15.04 -13.03 16.19
CA VAL A 8 16.38 -13.09 15.60
C VAL A 8 17.05 -14.37 16.10
N SER A 9 17.16 -15.40 15.26
CA SER A 9 17.93 -16.59 15.55
C SER A 9 19.06 -16.74 14.53
N GLU A 10 20.24 -17.22 14.98
CA GLU A 10 21.36 -17.52 14.09
C GLU A 10 21.03 -18.59 13.03
N GLU A 11 20.01 -19.40 13.28
CA GLU A 11 19.51 -20.41 12.35
C GLU A 11 18.69 -19.82 11.20
N ARG A 12 18.09 -18.63 11.41
CA ARG A 12 17.39 -17.88 10.37
C ARG A 12 18.42 -17.12 9.55
N ARG A 13 18.72 -17.60 8.37
CA ARG A 13 19.61 -16.93 7.39
C ARG A 13 18.91 -15.76 6.65
N GLU A 14 17.84 -15.23 7.20
CA GLU A 14 17.05 -14.13 6.65
C GLU A 14 17.04 -12.96 7.62
N PRO A 15 17.11 -11.71 7.14
CA PRO A 15 16.96 -10.55 7.98
C PRO A 15 15.57 -10.53 8.64
N PRO A 16 15.45 -9.97 9.87
CA PRO A 16 14.16 -9.88 10.54
C PRO A 16 13.22 -8.93 9.77
N ASP A 17 11.94 -9.28 9.69
CA ASP A 17 10.86 -8.38 9.28
C ASP A 17 10.41 -7.62 10.53
N ILE A 18 10.64 -6.31 10.56
CA ILE A 18 10.40 -5.48 11.74
C ILE A 18 9.24 -4.55 11.45
N ASP A 19 8.10 -4.80 12.10
CA ASP A 19 6.93 -3.94 12.02
C ASP A 19 6.84 -3.06 13.28
N VAL A 20 6.75 -1.75 13.09
CA VAL A 20 6.59 -0.78 14.18
C VAL A 20 5.35 0.07 13.91
N ASP A 21 4.39 0.00 14.81
CA ASP A 21 3.16 0.77 14.74
C ASP A 21 3.32 2.14 15.42
N PHE A 22 2.90 3.19 14.72
CA PHE A 22 2.90 4.56 15.19
C PHE A 22 1.49 5.16 15.19
N GLU A 23 1.28 6.20 15.98
CA GLU A 23 0.10 7.05 15.84
C GLU A 23 0.00 7.58 14.41
N HIS A 24 -1.16 7.44 13.77
CA HIS A 24 -1.36 7.80 12.38
C HIS A 24 -0.91 9.24 12.07
N GLU A 25 -1.25 10.19 12.94
CA GLU A 25 -0.95 11.62 12.74
C GLU A 25 0.54 11.95 12.89
N ARG A 26 1.30 11.11 13.61
CA ARG A 26 2.73 11.35 13.90
C ARG A 26 3.68 10.48 13.09
N ARG A 27 3.17 9.54 12.35
CA ARG A 27 3.98 8.63 11.54
C ARG A 27 4.89 9.36 10.55
N GLU A 28 4.40 10.45 9.92
CA GLU A 28 5.20 11.23 8.98
C GLU A 28 6.47 11.82 9.63
N ILE A 29 6.39 12.22 10.89
CA ILE A 29 7.53 12.71 11.66
C ILE A 29 8.62 11.63 11.75
N VAL A 30 8.21 10.38 12.00
CA VAL A 30 9.13 9.25 12.06
C VAL A 30 9.76 8.96 10.71
N MET A 31 8.96 9.01 9.63
CA MET A 31 9.47 8.80 8.28
C MET A 31 10.54 9.84 7.89
N GLN A 32 10.28 11.11 8.18
CA GLN A 32 11.26 12.17 7.91
C GLN A 32 12.51 12.03 8.81
N TRP A 33 12.33 11.65 10.07
CA TRP A 33 13.45 11.35 10.96
C TRP A 33 14.36 10.23 10.44
N VAL A 34 13.78 9.18 9.83
CA VAL A 34 14.58 8.11 9.20
C VAL A 34 15.43 8.68 8.06
N PHE A 35 14.85 9.49 7.17
CA PHE A 35 15.60 10.13 6.09
C PHE A 35 16.69 11.10 6.58
N GLU A 36 16.42 11.85 7.65
CA GLU A 36 17.37 12.79 8.24
C GLU A 36 18.53 12.07 8.96
N THR A 37 18.22 10.95 9.61
CA THR A 37 19.19 10.22 10.43
C THR A 37 20.14 9.37 9.58
N TYR A 38 19.59 8.65 8.59
CA TYR A 38 20.35 7.68 7.79
C TYR A 38 20.82 8.24 6.45
N GLY A 39 20.23 9.33 6.00
CA GLY A 39 20.50 9.92 4.68
C GLY A 39 19.59 9.35 3.59
N ARG A 40 19.32 10.18 2.59
CA ARG A 40 18.45 9.82 1.47
C ARG A 40 19.12 8.92 0.43
N ASP A 41 20.41 8.77 0.51
CA ASP A 41 21.22 7.84 -0.27
C ASP A 41 21.36 6.45 0.38
N HIS A 42 20.90 6.29 1.63
CA HIS A 42 20.94 5.04 2.38
C HIS A 42 19.57 4.52 2.81
N ALA A 43 18.54 5.35 2.70
CA ALA A 43 17.17 5.02 3.14
C ALA A 43 16.14 5.36 2.06
N ALA A 44 15.28 4.43 1.72
CA ALA A 44 14.14 4.67 0.84
C ALA A 44 12.97 3.76 1.18
N LEU A 45 11.76 4.14 0.77
CA LEU A 45 10.62 3.24 0.82
C LEU A 45 10.72 2.20 -0.30
N CYS A 46 10.33 0.98 -0.03
CA CYS A 46 10.15 0.01 -1.11
C CYS A 46 8.90 0.34 -1.94
N SER A 47 8.88 -0.13 -3.17
CA SER A 47 7.74 0.02 -4.04
C SER A 47 6.68 -1.06 -3.79
N THR A 48 5.54 -0.89 -4.44
CA THR A 48 4.48 -1.89 -4.51
C THR A 48 4.00 -1.97 -5.95
N VAL A 49 4.01 -3.15 -6.54
CA VAL A 49 3.46 -3.36 -7.88
C VAL A 49 1.93 -3.34 -7.81
N ILE A 50 1.35 -2.26 -8.29
CA ILE A 50 -0.11 -2.17 -8.44
C ILE A 50 -0.51 -2.91 -9.70
N ARG A 51 -1.39 -3.89 -9.53
CA ARG A 51 -1.94 -4.69 -10.63
C ARG A 51 -3.33 -4.20 -11.01
N TYR A 52 -3.70 -4.38 -12.26
CA TYR A 52 -5.05 -4.11 -12.72
C TYR A 52 -6.07 -4.97 -11.97
N ARG A 53 -7.05 -4.31 -11.38
CA ARG A 53 -8.28 -4.90 -10.88
C ARG A 53 -9.43 -4.46 -11.76
N THR A 54 -10.58 -5.11 -11.66
CA THR A 54 -11.76 -4.90 -12.52
C THR A 54 -12.07 -3.44 -12.80
N LYS A 55 -12.18 -2.61 -11.77
CA LYS A 55 -12.50 -1.18 -11.92
C LYS A 55 -11.48 -0.40 -12.74
N GLY A 56 -10.19 -0.66 -12.51
CA GLY A 56 -9.10 -0.03 -13.24
C GLY A 56 -9.06 -0.49 -14.69
N ALA A 57 -9.15 -1.80 -14.93
CA ALA A 57 -9.15 -2.37 -16.26
C ALA A 57 -10.30 -1.84 -17.12
N LEU A 58 -11.53 -1.85 -16.60
CA LEU A 58 -12.70 -1.30 -17.31
C LEU A 58 -12.56 0.17 -17.67
N ARG A 59 -12.04 0.96 -16.72
CA ARG A 59 -11.87 2.39 -16.94
C ARG A 59 -10.84 2.67 -18.04
N ASP A 60 -9.67 2.04 -17.95
CA ASP A 60 -8.57 2.34 -18.84
C ASP A 60 -8.82 1.77 -20.26
N VAL A 61 -9.36 0.55 -20.36
CA VAL A 61 -9.76 -0.04 -21.66
C VAL A 61 -10.96 0.70 -22.27
N GLY A 62 -11.98 1.03 -21.45
CA GLY A 62 -13.14 1.79 -21.92
C GLY A 62 -12.74 3.15 -22.49
N LYS A 63 -11.86 3.87 -21.81
CA LYS A 63 -11.30 5.14 -22.34
C LYS A 63 -10.51 4.94 -23.64
N ALA A 64 -9.65 3.93 -23.69
CA ALA A 64 -8.86 3.62 -24.89
C ALA A 64 -9.74 3.27 -26.10
N LEU A 65 -10.86 2.61 -25.88
CA LEU A 65 -11.82 2.27 -26.95
C LEU A 65 -12.87 3.36 -27.19
N GLY A 66 -12.82 4.48 -26.48
CA GLY A 66 -13.71 5.63 -26.68
C GLY A 66 -15.16 5.38 -26.23
N LEU A 67 -15.38 4.59 -25.18
CA LEU A 67 -16.68 4.50 -24.57
C LEU A 67 -17.04 5.82 -23.85
N PRO A 68 -18.34 6.19 -23.79
CA PRO A 68 -18.80 7.33 -23.00
C PRO A 68 -18.44 7.21 -21.53
N GLU A 69 -18.09 8.33 -20.89
CA GLU A 69 -17.63 8.33 -19.48
C GLU A 69 -18.71 7.87 -18.50
N ASP A 70 -19.96 8.19 -18.75
CA ASP A 70 -21.13 7.74 -17.96
C ASP A 70 -21.29 6.22 -18.01
N LEU A 71 -21.12 5.62 -19.19
CA LEU A 71 -21.14 4.17 -19.35
C LEU A 71 -19.96 3.51 -18.62
N ILE A 72 -18.74 4.07 -18.76
CA ILE A 72 -17.57 3.60 -18.03
C ILE A 72 -17.80 3.71 -16.51
N GLY A 73 -18.38 4.81 -16.05
CA GLY A 73 -18.75 5.02 -14.65
C GLY A 73 -19.72 3.94 -14.15
N THR A 74 -20.77 3.68 -14.91
CA THR A 74 -21.76 2.65 -14.60
C THR A 74 -21.13 1.26 -14.52
N LEU A 75 -20.39 0.84 -15.54
CA LEU A 75 -19.69 -0.45 -15.57
C LEU A 75 -18.70 -0.58 -14.39
N SER A 76 -17.93 0.46 -14.09
CA SER A 76 -16.93 0.43 -13.02
C SER A 76 -17.52 0.49 -11.61
N SER A 77 -18.77 0.96 -11.44
CA SER A 77 -19.46 0.97 -10.15
C SER A 77 -20.06 -0.39 -9.79
N GLN A 78 -20.33 -1.22 -10.78
CA GLN A 78 -20.95 -2.54 -10.64
C GLN A 78 -19.90 -3.67 -10.52
N VAL A 79 -18.76 -3.39 -9.90
CA VAL A 79 -17.61 -4.32 -9.77
C VAL A 79 -17.99 -5.67 -9.15
N TRP A 80 -19.04 -5.71 -8.32
CA TRP A 80 -19.56 -6.92 -7.68
C TRP A 80 -20.17 -7.94 -8.65
N ALA A 81 -20.51 -7.50 -9.87
CA ALA A 81 -21.08 -8.32 -10.91
C ALA A 81 -20.05 -9.10 -11.75
N TRP A 82 -18.75 -8.96 -11.40
CA TRP A 82 -17.65 -9.54 -12.17
C TRP A 82 -17.02 -10.70 -11.42
N SER A 83 -17.24 -11.89 -11.93
CA SER A 83 -16.47 -13.07 -11.55
C SER A 83 -15.19 -13.18 -12.40
N GLU A 84 -14.28 -14.10 -12.04
CA GLU A 84 -13.12 -14.44 -12.87
C GLU A 84 -13.53 -14.96 -14.26
N GLU A 85 -14.73 -15.46 -14.39
CA GLU A 85 -15.30 -16.00 -15.64
C GLU A 85 -15.92 -14.91 -16.54
N GLY A 86 -16.06 -13.67 -16.06
CA GLY A 86 -16.62 -12.53 -16.80
C GLY A 86 -17.86 -11.93 -16.15
N VAL A 87 -18.61 -11.11 -16.93
CA VAL A 87 -19.90 -10.54 -16.48
C VAL A 87 -20.99 -11.59 -16.61
N GLU A 88 -21.66 -11.92 -15.53
CA GLU A 88 -22.80 -12.81 -15.57
C GLU A 88 -23.93 -12.22 -16.44
N GLN A 89 -24.59 -13.04 -17.25
CA GLN A 89 -25.65 -12.62 -18.15
C GLN A 89 -26.78 -11.86 -17.45
N LYS A 90 -27.08 -12.21 -16.20
CA LYS A 90 -28.05 -11.52 -15.36
C LYS A 90 -27.72 -10.03 -15.18
N HIS A 91 -26.44 -9.68 -14.99
CA HIS A 91 -26.00 -8.30 -14.80
C HIS A 91 -25.99 -7.51 -16.12
N VAL A 92 -25.77 -8.20 -17.24
CA VAL A 92 -25.92 -7.61 -18.58
C VAL A 92 -27.36 -7.13 -18.80
N GLU A 93 -28.34 -7.93 -18.38
CA GLU A 93 -29.75 -7.61 -18.49
C GLU A 93 -30.16 -6.50 -17.51
N GLU A 94 -29.70 -6.57 -16.24
CA GLU A 94 -29.96 -5.56 -15.22
C GLU A 94 -29.44 -4.17 -15.61
N LEU A 95 -28.29 -4.11 -16.27
CA LEU A 95 -27.64 -2.89 -16.73
C LEU A 95 -28.11 -2.44 -18.12
N ASN A 96 -29.05 -3.18 -18.73
CA ASN A 96 -29.53 -2.94 -20.08
C ASN A 96 -28.40 -2.77 -21.11
N LEU A 97 -27.35 -3.59 -20.98
CA LEU A 97 -26.17 -3.52 -21.82
C LEU A 97 -26.44 -4.18 -23.18
N ASN A 98 -26.21 -3.43 -24.25
CA ASN A 98 -26.29 -3.97 -25.59
C ASN A 98 -24.99 -4.70 -25.98
N LEU A 99 -24.90 -6.00 -25.73
CA LEU A 99 -23.75 -6.82 -26.11
C LEU A 99 -23.60 -7.00 -27.65
N ALA A 100 -24.56 -6.54 -28.45
CA ALA A 100 -24.38 -6.44 -29.90
C ALA A 100 -23.43 -5.29 -30.27
N ASP A 101 -23.23 -4.31 -29.39
CA ASP A 101 -22.22 -3.28 -29.58
C ASP A 101 -20.82 -3.89 -29.48
N ARG A 102 -20.11 -3.85 -30.63
CA ARG A 102 -18.75 -4.38 -30.75
C ARG A 102 -17.77 -3.73 -29.78
N ARG A 103 -17.88 -2.43 -29.56
CA ARG A 103 -16.98 -1.66 -28.68
C ARG A 103 -17.17 -2.09 -27.23
N LEU A 104 -18.40 -2.18 -26.75
CA LEU A 104 -18.71 -2.64 -25.42
C LEU A 104 -18.19 -4.05 -25.18
N ARG A 105 -18.52 -4.98 -26.08
CA ARG A 105 -18.07 -6.37 -25.97
C ARG A 105 -16.54 -6.48 -25.93
N LEU A 106 -15.84 -5.73 -26.81
CA LEU A 106 -14.40 -5.71 -26.82
C LEU A 106 -13.80 -5.10 -25.54
N THR A 107 -14.46 -4.06 -24.98
CA THR A 107 -14.04 -3.47 -23.70
C THR A 107 -14.11 -4.49 -22.58
N LEU A 108 -15.19 -5.23 -22.49
CA LEU A 108 -15.39 -6.26 -21.45
C LEU A 108 -14.33 -7.37 -21.58
N ASP A 109 -14.12 -7.86 -22.79
CA ASP A 109 -13.15 -8.93 -23.05
C ASP A 109 -11.69 -8.52 -22.79
N LEU A 110 -11.27 -7.36 -23.28
CA LEU A 110 -9.93 -6.84 -23.04
C LEU A 110 -9.70 -6.44 -21.59
N ALA A 111 -10.70 -5.88 -20.91
CA ALA A 111 -10.60 -5.59 -19.49
C ALA A 111 -10.38 -6.86 -18.65
N ARG A 112 -11.05 -7.96 -19.00
CA ARG A 112 -10.82 -9.27 -18.38
C ARG A 112 -9.40 -9.77 -18.60
N GLN A 113 -8.89 -9.69 -19.83
CA GLN A 113 -7.53 -10.11 -20.16
C GLN A 113 -6.46 -9.24 -19.45
N LEU A 114 -6.77 -7.98 -19.18
CA LEU A 114 -5.86 -7.03 -18.53
C LEU A 114 -5.80 -7.23 -17.01
N MET A 115 -6.81 -7.88 -16.39
CA MET A 115 -6.80 -8.12 -14.94
C MET A 115 -5.56 -8.92 -14.50
N GLY A 116 -4.95 -8.49 -13.40
CA GLY A 116 -3.73 -9.09 -12.87
C GLY A 116 -2.44 -8.60 -13.52
N ALA A 117 -2.48 -7.98 -14.70
CA ALA A 117 -1.29 -7.37 -15.30
C ALA A 117 -0.77 -6.20 -14.45
N PRO A 118 0.55 -5.94 -14.41
CA PRO A 118 1.12 -4.77 -13.76
C PRO A 118 0.55 -3.48 -14.37
N ARG A 119 0.22 -2.51 -13.52
CA ARG A 119 -0.31 -1.21 -13.94
C ARG A 119 0.71 -0.09 -13.74
N HIS A 120 1.24 0.03 -12.55
CA HIS A 120 2.29 0.98 -12.19
C HIS A 120 2.93 0.58 -10.86
N LEU A 121 4.10 1.15 -10.58
CA LEU A 121 4.68 1.12 -9.25
C LEU A 121 4.01 2.19 -8.37
N SER A 122 3.88 1.88 -7.09
CA SER A 122 3.44 2.79 -6.04
C SER A 122 4.36 2.65 -4.83
N GLN A 123 4.33 3.59 -3.92
CA GLN A 123 5.10 3.47 -2.68
C GLN A 123 4.43 2.46 -1.73
N HIS A 124 5.23 1.67 -1.04
CA HIS A 124 4.76 0.90 0.11
C HIS A 124 4.33 1.87 1.23
N PRO A 125 3.26 1.58 1.98
CA PRO A 125 2.76 2.50 3.01
C PRO A 125 3.77 2.84 4.10
N GLY A 126 4.72 1.98 4.43
CA GLY A 126 5.66 2.21 5.51
C GLY A 126 6.99 1.45 5.44
N GLY A 127 7.17 0.59 4.41
CA GLY A 127 8.36 -0.26 4.30
C GLY A 127 9.61 0.52 3.92
N PHE A 128 10.49 0.75 4.90
CA PHE A 128 11.82 1.30 4.66
C PHE A 128 12.83 0.19 4.39
N VAL A 129 13.66 0.43 3.40
CA VAL A 129 14.93 -0.29 3.20
C VAL A 129 16.04 0.60 3.67
N LEU A 130 16.90 0.06 4.52
CA LEU A 130 18.08 0.73 5.08
C LEU A 130 19.32 -0.05 4.69
N THR A 131 20.35 0.64 4.18
CA THR A 131 21.62 0.04 3.80
C THR A 131 22.79 0.72 4.47
N HIS A 132 23.84 -0.04 4.73
CA HIS A 132 25.11 0.50 5.25
C HIS A 132 25.85 1.29 4.16
N ASP A 133 25.87 0.73 2.95
CA ASP A 133 26.46 1.37 1.77
C ASP A 133 25.39 2.13 0.99
N ARG A 134 25.77 2.88 -0.03
CA ARG A 134 24.84 3.67 -0.84
C ARG A 134 23.80 2.79 -1.51
N LEU A 135 22.53 3.09 -1.28
CA LEU A 135 21.40 2.38 -1.85
C LEU A 135 21.24 2.66 -3.35
N ASP A 136 21.61 3.88 -3.79
CA ASP A 136 21.54 4.29 -5.19
C ASP A 136 22.62 3.65 -6.08
N ASP A 137 23.65 3.03 -5.50
CA ASP A 137 24.60 2.17 -6.22
C ASP A 137 23.99 0.80 -6.58
N LEU A 138 22.91 0.40 -5.91
CA LEU A 138 22.28 -0.90 -6.04
C LEU A 138 20.99 -0.86 -6.85
N VAL A 139 20.20 0.19 -6.68
CA VAL A 139 18.86 0.31 -7.27
C VAL A 139 18.52 1.78 -7.53
N PRO A 140 17.81 2.11 -8.63
CA PRO A 140 17.35 3.46 -8.85
C PRO A 140 16.44 3.94 -7.71
N ILE A 141 16.66 5.18 -7.28
CA ILE A 141 15.83 5.86 -6.28
C ILE A 141 15.05 6.96 -7.00
N GLU A 142 13.73 6.94 -6.87
CA GLU A 142 12.83 7.89 -7.51
C GLU A 142 12.07 8.74 -6.47
N PRO A 143 11.72 9.99 -6.80
CA PRO A 143 10.78 10.74 -6.00
C PRO A 143 9.42 10.03 -5.94
N ALA A 144 8.86 9.89 -4.76
CA ALA A 144 7.50 9.36 -4.62
C ALA A 144 6.44 10.41 -5.01
N ALA A 145 5.21 9.95 -5.24
CA ALA A 145 4.07 10.85 -5.49
C ALA A 145 3.77 11.76 -4.28
N MET A 146 4.05 11.30 -3.07
CA MET A 146 3.96 12.12 -1.86
C MET A 146 5.24 12.95 -1.70
N LYS A 147 5.03 14.21 -1.31
CA LYS A 147 6.14 15.15 -1.08
C LYS A 147 7.13 14.61 -0.04
N ASP A 148 8.39 14.94 -0.21
CA ASP A 148 9.50 14.62 0.70
C ASP A 148 9.73 13.13 0.95
N ARG A 149 9.22 12.26 0.07
CA ARG A 149 9.44 10.82 0.07
C ARG A 149 10.14 10.38 -1.20
N GLN A 150 10.82 9.25 -1.09
CA GLN A 150 11.47 8.58 -2.21
C GLN A 150 11.26 7.07 -2.12
N VAL A 151 11.28 6.41 -3.27
CA VAL A 151 11.06 4.97 -3.42
C VAL A 151 12.17 4.35 -4.24
N ILE A 152 12.47 3.10 -3.97
CA ILE A 152 13.27 2.25 -4.84
C ILE A 152 12.35 1.46 -5.78
N GLU A 153 12.84 1.05 -6.94
CA GLU A 153 12.05 0.28 -7.91
C GLU A 153 11.79 -1.18 -7.50
N TRP A 154 12.37 -1.64 -6.39
CA TRP A 154 12.13 -2.98 -5.86
C TRP A 154 10.88 -3.03 -4.97
N ASP A 155 10.09 -4.08 -5.16
CA ASP A 155 8.95 -4.38 -4.30
C ASP A 155 9.35 -5.33 -3.13
N LYS A 156 8.35 -5.77 -2.35
CA LYS A 156 8.60 -6.64 -1.20
C LYS A 156 9.28 -7.95 -1.59
N ASP A 157 8.85 -8.56 -2.68
CA ASP A 157 9.37 -9.87 -3.12
C ASP A 157 10.83 -9.75 -3.57
N ASP A 158 11.20 -8.64 -4.19
CA ASP A 158 12.59 -8.32 -4.56
C ASP A 158 13.46 -8.13 -3.32
N ILE A 159 12.96 -7.37 -2.33
CA ILE A 159 13.65 -7.12 -1.06
C ILE A 159 13.92 -8.43 -0.31
N ASP A 160 12.92 -9.30 -0.24
CA ASP A 160 13.02 -10.60 0.42
C ASP A 160 14.02 -11.52 -0.33
N ALA A 161 13.98 -11.52 -1.67
CA ALA A 161 14.90 -12.32 -2.49
C ALA A 161 16.36 -11.87 -2.35
N LEU A 162 16.58 -10.57 -2.22
CA LEU A 162 17.91 -9.97 -2.03
C LEU A 162 18.38 -9.95 -0.57
N LYS A 163 17.52 -10.37 0.36
CA LYS A 163 17.80 -10.43 1.80
C LYS A 163 18.16 -9.07 2.42
N PHE A 164 17.51 -8.01 1.95
CA PHE A 164 17.63 -6.71 2.57
C PHE A 164 16.78 -6.62 3.84
N MET A 165 17.28 -5.88 4.82
CA MET A 165 16.49 -5.57 6.01
C MET A 165 15.42 -4.54 5.66
N LYS A 166 14.17 -4.89 5.94
CA LYS A 166 13.02 -4.00 5.82
C LYS A 166 12.47 -3.67 7.20
N VAL A 167 12.20 -2.40 7.41
CA VAL A 167 11.54 -1.90 8.62
C VAL A 167 10.25 -1.20 8.22
N ASP A 168 9.12 -1.73 8.64
CA ASP A 168 7.82 -1.16 8.35
C ASP A 168 7.40 -0.16 9.44
N ALA A 169 7.40 1.13 9.11
CA ALA A 169 6.81 2.18 9.93
C ALA A 169 5.33 2.31 9.61
N LEU A 170 4.48 1.58 10.31
CA LEU A 170 3.06 1.51 10.04
C LEU A 170 2.25 2.54 10.83
N ALA A 171 1.07 2.87 10.34
CA ALA A 171 0.14 3.77 11.03
C ALA A 171 -1.02 2.95 11.61
N LEU A 172 -1.14 2.93 12.93
CA LEU A 172 -2.24 2.27 13.62
C LEU A 172 -3.22 3.29 14.18
N GLY A 173 -4.43 3.36 13.58
CA GLY A 173 -5.48 4.30 14.01
C GLY A 173 -5.91 4.10 15.47
N MET A 174 -5.80 2.87 15.99
CA MET A 174 -6.09 2.59 17.40
C MET A 174 -5.14 3.34 18.34
N LEU A 175 -3.84 3.45 18.03
CA LEU A 175 -2.90 4.24 18.83
C LEU A 175 -3.28 5.72 18.87
N THR A 176 -3.72 6.28 17.74
CA THR A 176 -4.24 7.65 17.69
C THR A 176 -5.52 7.80 18.55
N CYS A 177 -6.42 6.83 18.50
CA CYS A 177 -7.64 6.83 19.32
C CYS A 177 -7.30 6.77 20.82
N MET A 178 -6.41 5.89 21.22
CA MET A 178 -5.94 5.77 22.61
C MET A 178 -5.27 7.05 23.08
N LYS A 179 -4.40 7.64 22.26
CA LYS A 179 -3.75 8.93 22.57
C LYS A 179 -4.79 10.03 22.83
N LYS A 180 -5.75 10.19 21.92
CA LYS A 180 -6.84 11.18 22.06
C LYS A 180 -7.67 10.92 23.32
N GLY A 181 -7.94 9.67 23.66
CA GLY A 181 -8.63 9.29 24.89
C GLY A 181 -7.86 9.68 26.15
N LEU A 182 -6.54 9.45 26.17
CA LEU A 182 -5.67 9.85 27.27
C LEU A 182 -5.54 11.37 27.40
N ASP A 183 -5.50 12.10 26.29
CA ASP A 183 -5.49 13.57 26.29
C ASP A 183 -6.79 14.13 26.86
N LEU A 184 -7.95 13.59 26.47
CA LEU A 184 -9.24 13.96 27.05
C LEU A 184 -9.33 13.65 28.55
N LEU A 185 -8.76 12.53 29.00
CA LEU A 185 -8.68 12.19 30.42
C LEU A 185 -7.84 13.21 31.19
N ALA A 186 -6.71 13.63 30.64
CA ALA A 186 -5.86 14.66 31.21
C ALA A 186 -6.59 16.01 31.31
N GLU A 187 -7.27 16.41 30.21
CA GLU A 187 -7.99 17.68 30.13
C GLU A 187 -9.19 17.76 31.11
N HIS A 188 -10.02 16.70 31.15
CA HIS A 188 -11.27 16.74 31.88
C HIS A 188 -11.20 16.20 33.30
N LYS A 189 -10.22 15.36 33.59
CA LYS A 189 -10.04 14.71 34.91
C LYS A 189 -8.73 15.07 35.62
N GLY A 190 -7.82 15.78 34.94
CA GLY A 190 -6.49 16.09 35.47
C GLY A 190 -5.59 14.87 35.64
N VAL A 191 -5.92 13.72 34.99
CA VAL A 191 -5.18 12.46 35.11
C VAL A 191 -4.25 12.33 33.93
N ASN A 192 -2.96 12.48 34.15
CA ASN A 192 -1.92 12.29 33.12
C ASN A 192 -1.43 10.84 33.16
N LEU A 193 -1.80 10.06 32.15
CA LEU A 193 -1.36 8.69 31.97
C LEU A 193 -0.60 8.54 30.64
N ALA A 194 0.55 7.89 30.69
CA ALA A 194 1.21 7.38 29.50
C ALA A 194 0.75 5.94 29.24
N LEU A 195 0.67 5.54 27.97
CA LEU A 195 0.28 4.19 27.58
C LEU A 195 1.12 3.11 28.26
N ALA A 196 2.44 3.34 28.37
CA ALA A 196 3.36 2.44 29.05
C ALA A 196 3.20 2.37 30.57
N ALA A 197 2.45 3.28 31.18
CA ALA A 197 2.18 3.31 32.60
C ALA A 197 0.88 2.60 32.99
N ILE A 198 0.12 2.10 32.03
CA ILE A 198 -1.09 1.31 32.27
C ILE A 198 -0.65 -0.10 32.65
N PRO A 199 -1.01 -0.58 33.88
CA PRO A 199 -0.62 -1.91 34.31
C PRO A 199 -1.22 -2.97 33.36
N ALA A 200 -0.41 -3.95 33.00
CA ALA A 200 -0.92 -5.17 32.38
C ALA A 200 -1.63 -5.99 33.47
N GLU A 201 -2.86 -6.41 33.24
CA GLU A 201 -3.58 -7.32 34.13
C GLU A 201 -2.89 -8.67 34.25
#